data_4f0b3a8aed538b68cb92b84a19432b57
#
_entry.id   4f0b3a8aed538b68cb92b84a19432b57
#
_cell.length_a   1.000
_cell.length_b   1.000
_cell.length_c   1.000
_cell.angle_alpha   90.00
_cell.angle_beta   90.00
_cell.angle_gamma   90.00
#
_symmetry.space_group_name_H-M   'P 1'
#
loop_
_entity.id
_entity.type
_entity.pdbx_description
1 polymer ?
#
loop_
_entity_poly.entity_id
_entity_poly.type
_entity_poly.pdbx_seq_one_letter_code
_entity_poly.pdbx_strand_id
1 'polypeptide(L)'
;PGDILRAYNKKTIEIGNTDAEGRLILADAISYAEEKYKPKILIDLATLTGACVVALGEQISGLMSKDDNLSKELEDAGLSSHDRVWRLPMLEEYQDAMKGSISDIKNIAPRSHGAGAITAAVFLSHFVNTEKTKWAHIDIAGPGFIAEDRDYLTKGGTGAGVRLLSYFLSK
;
A
#
# COMPACT_ATOMS: atom_id res chain seq x y z
N PRO A 1 -2.17 13.62 -17.32
CA PRO A 1 -2.54 12.31 -17.92
C PRO A 1 -1.97 12.16 -19.32
N GLY A 2 -1.71 10.92 -19.75
CA GLY A 2 -1.19 10.61 -21.08
C GLY A 2 0.33 10.52 -21.17
N ASP A 3 1.07 11.00 -20.17
CA ASP A 3 2.53 10.85 -20.13
C ASP A 3 2.92 9.40 -19.80
N ILE A 4 4.11 9.01 -20.25
CA ILE A 4 4.75 7.76 -19.86
C ILE A 4 5.99 8.10 -19.04
N LEU A 5 5.99 7.66 -17.77
CA LEU A 5 7.13 7.80 -16.89
C LEU A 5 7.96 6.52 -16.88
N ARG A 6 9.24 6.63 -16.57
CA ARG A 6 10.14 5.51 -16.37
C ARG A 6 10.52 5.43 -14.90
N ALA A 7 10.09 4.36 -14.24
CA ALA A 7 10.40 4.09 -12.85
C ALA A 7 11.87 3.73 -12.61
N TYR A 8 12.30 3.73 -11.35
CA TYR A 8 13.65 3.35 -10.92
C TYR A 8 14.07 1.98 -11.46
N ASN A 9 13.18 0.97 -11.38
CA ASN A 9 13.41 -0.37 -11.91
C ASN A 9 13.30 -0.49 -13.44
N LYS A 10 13.21 0.64 -14.15
CA LYS A 10 13.12 0.81 -15.62
C LYS A 10 11.77 0.45 -16.24
N LYS A 11 10.79 0.00 -15.48
CA LYS A 11 9.43 -0.19 -16.00
C LYS A 11 8.84 1.15 -16.45
N THR A 12 8.06 1.10 -17.50
CA THR A 12 7.32 2.25 -18.03
C THR A 12 5.92 2.29 -17.45
N ILE A 13 5.47 3.48 -17.05
CA ILE A 13 4.20 3.70 -16.39
C ILE A 13 3.38 4.73 -17.17
N GLU A 14 2.22 4.31 -17.66
CA GLU A 14 1.25 5.21 -18.31
C GLU A 14 0.44 5.93 -17.24
N ILE A 15 0.43 7.27 -17.31
CA ILE A 15 -0.27 8.12 -16.34
C ILE A 15 -1.71 8.35 -16.79
N GLY A 16 -2.63 7.60 -16.18
CA GLY A 16 -4.07 7.76 -16.38
C GLY A 16 -4.70 8.81 -15.46
N ASN A 17 -4.13 8.97 -14.24
CA ASN A 17 -4.59 9.94 -13.26
C ASN A 17 -3.40 10.57 -12.53
N THR A 18 -3.31 11.91 -12.55
CA THR A 18 -2.24 12.66 -11.87
C THR A 18 -2.41 12.72 -10.36
N ASP A 19 -3.61 12.53 -9.83
CA ASP A 19 -3.91 12.43 -8.39
C ASP A 19 -3.51 11.07 -7.77
N ALA A 20 -3.02 10.15 -8.59
CA ALA A 20 -2.44 8.88 -8.16
C ALA A 20 -0.88 8.95 -8.17
N GLU A 21 -0.31 10.06 -7.70
CA GLU A 21 1.14 10.32 -7.67
C GLU A 21 1.83 9.58 -6.53
N GLY A 22 1.17 9.41 -5.39
CA GLY A 22 1.74 8.77 -4.19
C GLY A 22 2.29 7.38 -4.49
N ARG A 23 1.56 6.58 -5.27
CA ARG A 23 2.03 5.24 -5.68
C ARG A 23 3.23 5.27 -6.63
N LEU A 24 3.41 6.34 -7.42
CA LEU A 24 4.57 6.50 -8.29
C LEU A 24 5.84 6.74 -7.47
N ILE A 25 5.74 7.60 -6.44
CA ILE A 25 6.83 7.86 -5.50
C ILE A 25 7.20 6.59 -4.72
N LEU A 26 6.19 5.86 -4.22
CA LEU A 26 6.40 4.60 -3.52
C LEU A 26 7.03 3.53 -4.42
N ALA A 27 6.64 3.43 -5.69
CA ALA A 27 7.20 2.49 -6.65
C ALA A 27 8.73 2.63 -6.77
N ASP A 28 9.21 3.87 -6.87
CA ASP A 28 10.65 4.17 -6.93
C ASP A 28 11.34 3.88 -5.60
N ALA A 29 10.73 4.30 -4.48
CA ALA A 29 11.27 4.06 -3.14
C ALA A 29 11.38 2.56 -2.81
N ILE A 30 10.36 1.76 -3.12
CA ILE A 30 10.32 0.30 -2.94
C ILE A 30 11.43 -0.35 -3.77
N SER A 31 11.51 -0.05 -5.06
CA SER A 31 12.53 -0.62 -5.96
C SER A 31 13.94 -0.24 -5.54
N TYR A 32 14.15 1.01 -5.10
CA TYR A 32 15.43 1.47 -4.58
C TYR A 32 15.81 0.74 -3.28
N ALA A 33 14.87 0.63 -2.35
CA ALA A 33 15.11 -0.03 -1.07
C ALA A 33 15.46 -1.52 -1.26
N GLU A 34 14.74 -2.21 -2.14
CA GLU A 34 14.99 -3.60 -2.46
C GLU A 34 16.38 -3.81 -3.07
N GLU A 35 16.75 -3.01 -4.07
CA GLU A 35 18.06 -3.11 -4.73
C GLU A 35 19.20 -2.79 -3.76
N LYS A 36 19.07 -1.72 -2.98
CA LYS A 36 20.10 -1.19 -2.12
C LYS A 36 20.32 -2.02 -0.86
N TYR A 37 19.23 -2.43 -0.21
CA TYR A 37 19.29 -3.04 1.13
C TYR A 37 19.00 -4.54 1.11
N LYS A 38 18.42 -5.08 0.04
CA LYS A 38 18.06 -6.50 -0.11
C LYS A 38 17.33 -7.05 1.13
N PRO A 39 16.26 -6.40 1.58
CA PRO A 39 15.60 -6.76 2.82
C PRO A 39 14.90 -8.12 2.70
N LYS A 40 14.83 -8.86 3.80
CA LYS A 40 14.00 -10.07 3.89
C LYS A 40 12.51 -9.72 3.94
N ILE A 41 12.19 -8.62 4.61
CA ILE A 41 10.84 -8.07 4.75
C ILE A 41 10.91 -6.60 4.39
N LEU A 42 9.98 -6.14 3.55
CA LEU A 42 9.79 -4.75 3.19
C LEU A 42 8.31 -4.39 3.49
N ILE A 43 8.12 -3.39 4.30
CA ILE A 43 6.78 -2.87 4.62
C ILE A 43 6.77 -1.39 4.26
N ASP A 44 5.79 -0.98 3.48
CA ASP A 44 5.55 0.42 3.19
C ASP A 44 4.19 0.88 3.76
N LEU A 45 4.13 2.13 4.19
CA LEU A 45 2.93 2.76 4.73
C LEU A 45 2.67 4.06 3.99
N ALA A 46 1.42 4.29 3.61
CA ALA A 46 0.99 5.55 3.02
C ALA A 46 -0.49 5.82 3.27
N THR A 47 -0.87 7.08 3.28
CA THR A 47 -2.26 7.53 3.16
C THR A 47 -2.64 7.48 1.67
N LEU A 48 -2.76 6.25 1.14
CA LEU A 48 -2.66 6.07 -0.31
C LEU A 48 -4.00 6.25 -1.03
N THR A 49 -5.11 5.74 -0.45
CA THR A 49 -6.36 5.72 -1.21
C THR A 49 -7.58 6.10 -0.37
N GLY A 50 -8.43 6.99 -0.93
CA GLY A 50 -9.77 7.20 -0.41
C GLY A 50 -10.64 5.94 -0.47
N ALA A 51 -10.33 5.00 -1.38
CA ALA A 51 -11.02 3.72 -1.48
C ALA A 51 -10.82 2.85 -0.22
N CYS A 52 -9.67 2.91 0.42
CA CYS A 52 -9.42 2.26 1.71
C CYS A 52 -10.32 2.82 2.81
N VAL A 53 -10.46 4.15 2.86
CA VAL A 53 -11.37 4.82 3.81
C VAL A 53 -12.82 4.39 3.59
N VAL A 54 -13.27 4.31 2.34
CA VAL A 54 -14.63 3.83 2.00
C VAL A 54 -14.84 2.38 2.44
N ALA A 55 -13.82 1.53 2.30
CA ALA A 55 -13.93 0.10 2.61
C ALA A 55 -13.86 -0.19 4.12
N LEU A 56 -12.97 0.50 4.87
CA LEU A 56 -12.60 0.15 6.26
C LEU A 56 -12.89 1.27 7.26
N GLY A 57 -13.28 2.45 6.80
CA GLY A 57 -13.49 3.62 7.67
C GLY A 57 -12.17 4.22 8.18
N GLU A 58 -12.27 4.96 9.29
CA GLU A 58 -11.16 5.76 9.83
C GLU A 58 -10.44 5.09 11.02
N GLN A 59 -10.73 3.83 11.32
CA GLN A 59 -10.18 3.17 12.51
C GLN A 59 -9.29 1.97 12.20
N ILE A 60 -9.25 1.54 10.97
CA ILE A 60 -8.56 0.32 10.54
C ILE A 60 -7.79 0.62 9.27
N SER A 61 -6.50 0.29 9.24
CA SER A 61 -5.68 0.39 8.03
C SER A 61 -5.91 -0.80 7.10
N GLY A 62 -5.80 -0.58 5.80
CA GLY A 62 -5.81 -1.66 4.82
C GLY A 62 -4.44 -2.35 4.78
N LEU A 63 -4.41 -3.68 4.86
CA LEU A 63 -3.21 -4.48 4.69
C LEU A 63 -3.29 -5.27 3.38
N MET A 64 -2.30 -5.13 2.52
CA MET A 64 -2.18 -5.88 1.28
C MET A 64 -0.82 -6.58 1.22
N SER A 65 -0.84 -7.90 1.12
CA SER A 65 0.34 -8.74 0.98
C SER A 65 -0.05 -10.08 0.34
N LYS A 66 0.86 -10.65 -0.47
CA LYS A 66 0.75 -12.02 -0.98
C LYS A 66 1.35 -13.06 -0.02
N ASP A 67 2.11 -12.65 1.01
CA ASP A 67 2.67 -13.53 2.04
C ASP A 67 1.67 -13.70 3.19
N ASP A 68 1.13 -14.91 3.35
CA ASP A 68 0.12 -15.21 4.37
C ASP A 68 0.69 -15.13 5.79
N ASN A 69 1.95 -15.53 5.98
CA ASN A 69 2.58 -15.49 7.29
C ASN A 69 2.84 -14.05 7.74
N LEU A 70 3.41 -13.21 6.85
CA LEU A 70 3.62 -11.80 7.13
C LEU A 70 2.29 -11.08 7.41
N SER A 71 1.25 -11.38 6.62
CA SER A 71 -0.08 -10.83 6.84
C SER A 71 -0.61 -11.17 8.23
N LYS A 72 -0.54 -12.45 8.60
CA LYS A 72 -0.99 -12.92 9.92
C LYS A 72 -0.21 -12.29 11.08
N GLU A 73 1.11 -12.20 10.95
CA GLU A 73 1.96 -11.56 11.97
C GLU A 73 1.61 -10.07 12.15
N LEU A 74 1.33 -9.35 11.05
CA LEU A 74 0.91 -7.94 11.10
C LEU A 74 -0.50 -7.78 11.68
N GLU A 75 -1.46 -8.64 11.33
CA GLU A 75 -2.81 -8.63 11.92
C GLU A 75 -2.76 -8.88 13.44
N ASP A 76 -2.00 -9.87 13.88
CA ASP A 76 -1.82 -10.18 15.31
C ASP A 76 -1.12 -9.04 16.07
N ALA A 77 -0.12 -8.40 15.42
CA ALA A 77 0.54 -7.23 15.98
C ALA A 77 -0.42 -6.03 16.08
N GLY A 78 -1.25 -5.82 15.06
CA GLY A 78 -2.26 -4.76 15.04
C GLY A 78 -3.33 -4.91 16.13
N LEU A 79 -3.77 -6.15 16.36
CA LEU A 79 -4.71 -6.46 17.45
C LEU A 79 -4.08 -6.20 18.83
N SER A 80 -2.85 -6.65 19.02
CA SER A 80 -2.14 -6.53 20.31
C SER A 80 -1.74 -5.10 20.65
N SER A 81 -1.42 -4.28 19.64
CA SER A 81 -1.00 -2.89 19.80
C SER A 81 -2.15 -1.87 19.74
N HIS A 82 -3.39 -2.33 19.47
CA HIS A 82 -4.55 -1.48 19.16
C HIS A 82 -4.32 -0.50 17.97
N ASP A 83 -3.45 -0.88 17.03
CA ASP A 83 -3.19 -0.19 15.77
C ASP A 83 -3.55 -1.13 14.62
N ARG A 84 -4.87 -1.32 14.45
CA ARG A 84 -5.47 -2.43 13.72
C ARG A 84 -5.25 -2.32 12.22
N VAL A 85 -5.00 -3.48 11.60
CA VAL A 85 -5.03 -3.65 10.15
C VAL A 85 -6.06 -4.70 9.77
N TRP A 86 -6.57 -4.63 8.54
CA TRP A 86 -7.46 -5.63 7.97
C TRP A 86 -6.97 -6.00 6.58
N ARG A 87 -6.75 -7.31 6.36
CA ARG A 87 -6.22 -7.79 5.10
C ARG A 87 -7.27 -7.70 3.98
N LEU A 88 -6.89 -7.04 2.88
CA LEU A 88 -7.63 -7.01 1.63
C LEU A 88 -6.98 -7.98 0.63
N PRO A 89 -7.78 -8.64 -0.25
CA PRO A 89 -7.26 -9.67 -1.14
C PRO A 89 -6.40 -9.07 -2.26
N MET A 90 -5.34 -9.81 -2.65
CA MET A 90 -4.50 -9.49 -3.81
C MET A 90 -4.61 -10.61 -4.84
N LEU A 91 -5.77 -10.70 -5.51
CA LEU A 91 -6.05 -11.72 -6.50
C LEU A 91 -5.37 -11.42 -7.84
N GLU A 92 -5.06 -12.48 -8.61
CA GLU A 92 -4.41 -12.34 -9.92
C GLU A 92 -5.27 -11.59 -10.94
N GLU A 93 -6.59 -11.67 -10.81
CA GLU A 93 -7.55 -10.98 -11.69
C GLU A 93 -7.38 -9.45 -11.69
N TYR A 94 -6.85 -8.87 -10.61
CA TYR A 94 -6.56 -7.44 -10.55
C TYR A 94 -5.28 -7.02 -11.29
N GLN A 95 -4.41 -7.98 -11.62
CA GLN A 95 -3.18 -7.69 -12.38
C GLN A 95 -3.51 -7.22 -13.79
N ASP A 96 -4.50 -7.82 -14.42
CA ASP A 96 -4.93 -7.46 -15.78
C ASP A 96 -5.44 -6.03 -15.87
N ALA A 97 -6.09 -5.54 -14.80
CA ALA A 97 -6.60 -4.17 -14.73
C ALA A 97 -5.50 -3.10 -14.77
N MET A 98 -4.27 -3.49 -14.41
CA MET A 98 -3.12 -2.59 -14.35
C MET A 98 -2.23 -2.61 -15.60
N LYS A 99 -2.50 -3.49 -16.58
CA LYS A 99 -1.72 -3.56 -17.82
C LYS A 99 -1.76 -2.25 -18.59
N GLY A 100 -0.60 -1.77 -19.02
CA GLY A 100 -0.45 -0.61 -19.89
C GLY A 100 -1.00 -0.86 -21.30
N SER A 101 -1.39 0.19 -22.00
CA SER A 101 -1.77 0.11 -23.39
C SER A 101 -0.55 0.23 -24.32
N ILE A 102 0.39 1.10 -23.94
CA ILE A 102 1.64 1.44 -24.66
C ILE A 102 2.84 1.48 -23.71
N SER A 103 2.66 0.97 -22.49
CA SER A 103 3.65 0.91 -21.40
C SER A 103 3.55 -0.44 -20.70
N ASP A 104 4.45 -0.73 -19.76
CA ASP A 104 4.40 -1.97 -18.99
C ASP A 104 3.19 -2.00 -18.04
N ILE A 105 2.83 -0.85 -17.45
CA ILE A 105 1.76 -0.75 -16.43
C ILE A 105 1.10 0.62 -16.49
N LYS A 106 -0.16 0.72 -16.02
CA LYS A 106 -0.87 1.99 -15.76
C LYS A 106 -0.81 2.34 -14.28
N ASN A 107 -0.79 3.65 -13.96
CA ASN A 107 -0.85 4.07 -12.56
C ASN A 107 -2.24 3.97 -11.94
N ILE A 108 -3.29 3.71 -12.73
CA ILE A 108 -4.66 3.54 -12.26
C ILE A 108 -5.38 2.47 -13.09
N ALA A 109 -6.18 1.64 -12.43
CA ALA A 109 -7.11 0.74 -13.09
C ALA A 109 -8.31 1.52 -13.68
N PRO A 110 -9.00 0.99 -14.70
CA PRO A 110 -10.27 1.57 -15.15
C PRO A 110 -11.27 1.72 -14.01
N ARG A 111 -12.00 2.84 -13.97
CA ARG A 111 -12.99 3.10 -12.89
C ARG A 111 -14.04 2.00 -12.74
N SER A 112 -14.37 1.32 -13.83
CA SER A 112 -15.33 0.20 -13.84
C SER A 112 -14.90 -1.03 -13.02
N HIS A 113 -13.59 -1.15 -12.72
CA HIS A 113 -13.08 -2.26 -11.89
C HIS A 113 -13.33 -2.09 -10.40
N GLY A 114 -13.55 -0.86 -9.93
CA GLY A 114 -13.62 -0.61 -8.49
C GLY A 114 -12.32 -1.00 -7.76
N ALA A 115 -12.44 -1.49 -6.53
CA ALA A 115 -11.35 -2.05 -5.72
C ALA A 115 -10.07 -1.17 -5.65
N GLY A 116 -10.24 0.16 -5.52
CA GLY A 116 -9.16 1.13 -5.66
C GLY A 116 -7.97 0.92 -4.73
N ALA A 117 -8.20 0.48 -3.48
CA ALA A 117 -7.13 0.16 -2.54
C ALA A 117 -6.33 -1.07 -2.99
N ILE A 118 -7.03 -2.11 -3.46
CA ILE A 118 -6.41 -3.35 -3.94
C ILE A 118 -5.60 -3.08 -5.20
N THR A 119 -6.16 -2.38 -6.19
CA THR A 119 -5.47 -2.08 -7.44
C THR A 119 -4.27 -1.16 -7.24
N ALA A 120 -4.30 -0.26 -6.23
CA ALA A 120 -3.13 0.52 -5.84
C ALA A 120 -2.00 -0.37 -5.30
N ALA A 121 -2.31 -1.32 -4.42
CA ALA A 121 -1.32 -2.27 -3.91
C ALA A 121 -0.83 -3.23 -5.00
N VAL A 122 -1.72 -3.67 -5.90
CA VAL A 122 -1.33 -4.45 -7.10
C VAL A 122 -0.34 -3.67 -7.95
N PHE A 123 -0.56 -2.37 -8.18
CA PHE A 123 0.42 -1.52 -8.85
C PHE A 123 1.79 -1.57 -8.16
N LEU A 124 1.83 -1.35 -6.83
CA LEU A 124 3.06 -1.37 -6.05
C LEU A 124 3.78 -2.73 -6.10
N SER A 125 3.03 -3.84 -6.13
CA SER A 125 3.61 -5.19 -6.19
C SER A 125 4.47 -5.44 -7.44
N HIS A 126 4.29 -4.66 -8.51
CA HIS A 126 5.15 -4.74 -9.70
C HIS A 126 6.56 -4.18 -9.48
N PHE A 127 6.80 -3.51 -8.37
CA PHE A 127 8.06 -2.82 -8.06
C PHE A 127 8.87 -3.52 -6.96
N VAL A 128 8.39 -4.67 -6.50
CA VAL A 128 9.08 -5.53 -5.54
C VAL A 128 9.23 -6.95 -6.12
N ASN A 129 10.36 -7.61 -5.84
CA ASN A 129 10.55 -9.03 -6.17
C ASN A 129 10.05 -9.91 -5.03
N THR A 130 8.77 -10.27 -5.07
CA THR A 130 8.11 -11.05 -4.01
C THR A 130 8.62 -12.48 -3.84
N GLU A 131 9.46 -12.99 -4.75
CA GLU A 131 10.15 -14.27 -4.58
C GLU A 131 11.33 -14.17 -3.61
N LYS A 132 11.90 -12.97 -3.45
CA LYS A 132 13.08 -12.71 -2.61
C LYS A 132 12.77 -11.94 -1.34
N THR A 133 11.80 -11.05 -1.43
CA THR A 133 11.43 -10.10 -0.36
C THR A 133 9.96 -10.30 -0.01
N LYS A 134 9.67 -10.65 1.23
CA LYS A 134 8.30 -10.59 1.75
C LYS A 134 7.85 -9.14 1.79
N TRP A 135 6.74 -8.83 1.17
CA TRP A 135 6.27 -7.45 1.06
C TRP A 135 4.86 -7.28 1.60
N ALA A 136 4.63 -6.16 2.28
CA ALA A 136 3.32 -5.72 2.68
C ALA A 136 3.18 -4.21 2.48
N HIS A 137 2.05 -3.80 1.92
CA HIS A 137 1.60 -2.41 1.90
C HIS A 137 0.53 -2.20 2.97
N ILE A 138 0.66 -1.12 3.74
CA ILE A 138 -0.33 -0.71 4.73
C ILE A 138 -0.90 0.65 4.33
N ASP A 139 -2.15 0.66 3.87
CA ASP A 139 -2.86 1.89 3.53
C ASP A 139 -3.48 2.49 4.80
N ILE A 140 -2.85 3.54 5.31
CA ILE A 140 -3.24 4.25 6.52
C ILE A 140 -4.12 5.48 6.24
N ALA A 141 -4.74 5.58 5.06
CA ALA A 141 -5.54 6.75 4.67
C ALA A 141 -6.70 7.02 5.64
N GLY A 142 -7.31 5.97 6.20
CA GLY A 142 -8.38 6.11 7.18
C GLY A 142 -7.87 6.61 8.54
N PRO A 143 -7.05 5.83 9.25
CA PRO A 143 -6.64 6.17 10.62
C PRO A 143 -5.49 7.17 10.71
N GLY A 144 -4.82 7.52 9.61
CA GLY A 144 -3.63 8.39 9.61
C GLY A 144 -3.86 9.83 10.07
N PHE A 145 -5.09 10.34 9.93
CA PHE A 145 -5.46 11.70 10.30
C PHE A 145 -6.89 11.75 10.81
N ILE A 146 -7.14 12.52 11.89
CA ILE A 146 -8.48 12.76 12.40
C ILE A 146 -8.79 14.26 12.42
N ALA A 147 -10.00 14.62 12.02
CA ALA A 147 -10.46 16.01 11.90
C ALA A 147 -10.86 16.61 13.25
N GLU A 148 -11.24 15.79 14.23
CA GLU A 148 -11.71 16.18 15.56
C GLU A 148 -11.10 15.25 16.61
N ASP A 149 -11.02 15.70 17.86
CA ASP A 149 -10.57 14.87 18.97
C ASP A 149 -11.48 13.65 19.14
N ARG A 150 -10.85 12.47 19.35
CA ARG A 150 -11.58 11.21 19.54
C ARG A 150 -10.84 10.35 20.57
N ASP A 151 -11.53 9.99 21.65
CA ASP A 151 -10.98 9.18 22.74
C ASP A 151 -9.66 9.77 23.27
N TYR A 152 -8.56 9.02 23.07
CA TYR A 152 -7.21 9.41 23.45
C TYR A 152 -6.40 10.08 22.30
N LEU A 153 -7.01 10.21 21.12
CA LEU A 153 -6.38 10.81 19.95
C LEU A 153 -6.78 12.28 19.83
N THR A 154 -5.79 13.15 19.70
CA THR A 154 -6.02 14.57 19.41
C THR A 154 -6.10 14.79 17.89
N LYS A 155 -6.88 15.81 17.50
CA LYS A 155 -6.98 16.27 16.11
C LYS A 155 -5.62 16.39 15.45
N GLY A 156 -5.47 15.82 14.24
CA GLY A 156 -4.24 15.86 13.47
C GLY A 156 -3.75 14.46 13.08
N GLY A 157 -2.45 14.32 12.87
CA GLY A 157 -1.82 13.03 12.59
C GLY A 157 -1.83 12.13 13.82
N THR A 158 -2.26 10.89 13.63
CA THR A 158 -2.50 9.94 14.73
C THR A 158 -1.30 9.08 15.08
N GLY A 159 -0.30 9.01 14.19
CA GLY A 159 0.80 8.06 14.28
C GLY A 159 0.38 6.63 13.93
N ALA A 160 -0.66 6.45 13.11
CA ALA A 160 -1.06 5.13 12.62
C ALA A 160 0.14 4.38 12.02
N GLY A 161 0.26 3.10 12.34
CA GLY A 161 1.39 2.24 11.97
C GLY A 161 2.55 2.24 12.97
N VAL A 162 2.71 3.26 13.80
CA VAL A 162 3.86 3.34 14.74
C VAL A 162 3.77 2.24 15.81
N ARG A 163 2.62 2.09 16.46
CA ARG A 163 2.43 1.05 17.51
C ARG A 163 2.48 -0.35 16.90
N LEU A 164 1.83 -0.52 15.75
CA LEU A 164 1.85 -1.76 14.99
C LEU A 164 3.27 -2.23 14.71
N LEU A 165 4.07 -1.37 14.05
CA LEU A 165 5.44 -1.74 13.65
C LEU A 165 6.37 -1.87 14.85
N SER A 166 6.22 -1.02 15.89
CA SER A 166 6.99 -1.18 17.12
C SER A 166 6.75 -2.53 17.77
N TYR A 167 5.49 -2.97 17.85
CA TYR A 167 5.15 -4.29 18.40
C TYR A 167 5.64 -5.42 17.50
N PHE A 168 5.45 -5.32 16.18
CA PHE A 168 5.90 -6.30 15.21
C PHE A 168 7.41 -6.54 15.27
N LEU A 169 8.20 -5.46 15.36
CA LEU A 169 9.67 -5.50 15.38
C LEU A 169 10.25 -5.91 16.76
N SER A 170 9.43 -5.90 17.83
CA SER A 170 9.87 -6.29 19.17
C SER A 170 9.76 -7.79 19.46
N LYS A 171 9.20 -8.56 18.54
CA LYS A 171 9.09 -10.02 18.61
C LYS A 171 10.32 -10.68 17.97
#